data_23d2d3ee91be473bc843791fc1742a20
#
_entry.id   23d2d3ee91be473bc843791fc1742a20
#
_cell.length_a   1.000
_cell.length_b   1.000
_cell.length_c   1.000
_cell.angle_alpha   90.00
_cell.angle_beta   90.00
_cell.angle_gamma   90.00
#
_symmetry.space_group_name_H-M   'P 1'
#
loop_
_entity.id
_entity.type
_entity.pdbx_description
1 polymer ?
#
loop_
_entity_poly.entity_id
_entity_poly.type
_entity_poly.pdbx_seq_one_letter_code
_entity_poly.pdbx_strand_id
1 'polypeptide(L)'
;MKNEKILTIIKGQEFKLSLKDKIEINDIFYDQYLEAAAMLENIVANEERDKQPDWKKAETENNIIAFCGERGEGKSSAMFTFINAVVNEKEQKESTIFAQCENVKNTVFSEPIVIDPSAFDNVHNVLDIIIASLYRKFSDKYDVSPERFANYRREELLNEFQKVYKDISLLNDPVKMLEEEYDYEGSIEKISKMGESLRLRRDLSNLVKLYLDYMMTEDSRNQYTSKKLLIAIDDLDMCNANAYKMAEQIRKYLIIPDIVIVMALKVEQLQLCVQEENFKNYSNVLKNQGKIAGAVIDVEDMAERYIAKLIPKSRRIYLPNVRYIENAKIVYQKNEEEIIYADKITN
;
A
#
# COMPACT_ATOMS: atom_id res chain seq x y z
N MET A 1 -7.92 -35.21 6.80
CA MET A 1 -6.90 -34.93 7.84
C MET A 1 -6.73 -33.41 7.84
N LYS A 2 -6.96 -32.68 8.94
CA LYS A 2 -6.62 -31.25 9.03
C LYS A 2 -5.09 -31.17 9.01
N ASN A 3 -4.52 -30.45 8.07
CA ASN A 3 -3.07 -30.25 8.01
C ASN A 3 -2.61 -29.55 9.28
N GLU A 4 -1.54 -30.04 9.88
CA GLU A 4 -0.89 -29.44 11.03
C GLU A 4 -0.32 -28.07 10.60
N LYS A 5 -0.67 -27.00 11.31
CA LYS A 5 -0.15 -25.65 11.04
C LYS A 5 1.14 -25.43 11.83
N ILE A 6 2.17 -24.87 11.22
CA ILE A 6 3.50 -24.71 11.83
C ILE A 6 3.85 -23.24 11.96
N LEU A 7 4.21 -22.82 13.18
CA LEU A 7 4.84 -21.53 13.47
C LEU A 7 6.31 -21.77 13.80
N THR A 8 7.21 -21.32 12.95
CA THR A 8 8.65 -21.41 13.22
C THR A 8 9.15 -20.13 13.84
N ILE A 9 9.81 -20.23 14.99
CA ILE A 9 10.47 -19.14 15.70
C ILE A 9 11.97 -19.38 15.68
N ILE A 10 12.75 -18.45 15.16
CA ILE A 10 14.20 -18.55 15.09
C ILE A 10 14.81 -17.87 16.32
N LYS A 11 15.69 -18.56 17.05
CA LYS A 11 16.37 -18.02 18.23
C LYS A 11 17.15 -16.76 17.93
N GLY A 12 16.93 -15.71 18.71
CA GLY A 12 17.55 -14.39 18.53
C GLY A 12 16.86 -13.53 17.46
N GLN A 13 15.76 -14.02 16.88
CA GLN A 13 14.93 -13.30 15.92
C GLN A 13 13.46 -13.23 16.37
N GLU A 14 13.17 -13.53 17.61
CA GLU A 14 11.81 -13.64 18.16
C GLU A 14 10.99 -12.35 18.02
N PHE A 15 11.69 -11.20 18.01
CA PHE A 15 11.10 -9.87 17.84
C PHE A 15 11.41 -9.23 16.48
N LYS A 16 12.03 -9.98 15.57
CA LYS A 16 12.34 -9.49 14.23
C LYS A 16 11.26 -9.92 13.25
N LEU A 17 11.19 -9.16 12.16
CA LEU A 17 10.39 -9.55 11.00
C LEU A 17 10.85 -10.92 10.50
N SER A 18 9.94 -11.91 10.53
CA SER A 18 10.22 -13.24 9.99
C SER A 18 9.72 -13.29 8.56
N LEU A 19 10.67 -13.28 7.61
CA LEU A 19 10.39 -13.45 6.19
C LEU A 19 10.59 -14.91 5.81
N LYS A 20 9.66 -15.43 5.02
CA LYS A 20 9.80 -16.75 4.40
C LYS A 20 10.06 -16.59 2.90
N ASP A 21 11.00 -17.35 2.40
CA ASP A 21 11.31 -17.40 0.96
C ASP A 21 10.27 -18.21 0.19
N LYS A 22 9.57 -19.13 0.86
CA LYS A 22 8.55 -19.99 0.27
C LYS A 22 7.34 -20.11 1.19
N ILE A 23 6.15 -20.06 0.60
CA ILE A 23 4.88 -20.29 1.31
C ILE A 23 4.47 -21.75 1.14
N GLU A 24 4.31 -22.44 2.26
CA GLU A 24 3.92 -23.86 2.31
C GLU A 24 2.50 -24.03 2.87
N ILE A 25 1.84 -25.17 2.50
CA ILE A 25 0.45 -25.45 2.91
C ILE A 25 0.29 -25.54 4.44
N ASN A 26 1.36 -25.89 5.14
CA ASN A 26 1.41 -25.98 6.59
C ASN A 26 1.74 -24.64 7.29
N ASP A 27 1.98 -23.58 6.53
CA ASP A 27 2.18 -22.26 7.12
C ASP A 27 0.97 -21.80 7.91
N ILE A 28 1.24 -21.13 9.04
CA ILE A 28 0.19 -20.68 9.96
C ILE A 28 -0.80 -19.72 9.30
N PHE A 29 -0.35 -18.90 8.33
CA PHE A 29 -1.15 -17.92 7.61
C PHE A 29 -1.46 -18.36 6.16
N TYR A 30 -1.35 -19.66 5.84
CA TYR A 30 -1.56 -20.15 4.48
C TYR A 30 -2.92 -19.74 3.90
N ASP A 31 -3.99 -19.85 4.69
CA ASP A 31 -5.34 -19.51 4.25
C ASP A 31 -5.47 -18.01 3.97
N GLN A 32 -4.79 -17.16 4.75
CA GLN A 32 -4.70 -15.72 4.57
C GLN A 32 -3.91 -15.35 3.31
N TYR A 33 -2.85 -16.10 2.99
CA TYR A 33 -2.12 -15.92 1.73
C TYR A 33 -2.95 -16.31 0.51
N LEU A 34 -3.77 -17.35 0.59
CA LEU A 34 -4.73 -17.70 -0.47
C LEU A 34 -5.75 -16.58 -0.68
N GLU A 35 -6.28 -16.02 0.38
CA GLU A 35 -7.20 -14.88 0.31
C GLU A 35 -6.53 -13.66 -0.30
N ALA A 36 -5.29 -13.33 0.10
CA ALA A 36 -4.49 -12.25 -0.48
C ALA A 36 -4.23 -12.44 -1.97
N ALA A 37 -3.90 -13.67 -2.38
CA ALA A 37 -3.67 -14.02 -3.78
C ALA A 37 -4.93 -13.84 -4.63
N ALA A 38 -6.10 -14.26 -4.12
CA ALA A 38 -7.38 -14.05 -4.79
C ALA A 38 -7.74 -12.55 -4.91
N MET A 39 -7.46 -11.74 -3.87
CA MET A 39 -7.63 -10.30 -3.94
C MET A 39 -6.71 -9.66 -4.96
N LEU A 40 -5.44 -10.08 -5.01
CA LEU A 40 -4.45 -9.60 -5.97
C LEU A 40 -4.88 -9.94 -7.41
N GLU A 41 -5.34 -11.18 -7.65
CA GLU A 41 -5.87 -11.60 -8.95
C GLU A 41 -7.00 -10.69 -9.43
N ASN A 42 -7.95 -10.35 -8.53
CA ASN A 42 -9.02 -9.43 -8.84
C ASN A 42 -8.53 -8.00 -9.14
N ILE A 43 -7.50 -7.52 -8.45
CA ILE A 43 -6.93 -6.19 -8.69
C ILE A 43 -6.28 -6.15 -10.09
N VAL A 44 -5.53 -7.19 -10.44
CA VAL A 44 -4.78 -7.24 -11.70
C VAL A 44 -5.69 -7.51 -12.90
N ALA A 45 -6.73 -8.32 -12.75
CA ALA A 45 -7.68 -8.67 -13.82
C ALA A 45 -8.48 -7.47 -14.36
N ASN A 46 -8.53 -6.36 -13.63
CA ASN A 46 -9.40 -5.22 -13.97
C ASN A 46 -8.82 -4.22 -14.97
N GLU A 47 -7.74 -4.54 -15.66
CA GLU A 47 -7.10 -3.66 -16.67
C GLU A 47 -8.01 -3.26 -17.85
N GLU A 48 -8.97 -4.11 -18.23
CA GLU A 48 -9.88 -3.78 -19.33
C GLU A 48 -10.80 -2.59 -19.02
N ARG A 49 -11.03 -2.29 -17.74
CA ARG A 49 -11.84 -1.13 -17.33
C ARG A 49 -11.12 0.21 -17.50
N ASP A 50 -9.79 0.20 -17.64
CA ASP A 50 -8.98 1.39 -17.89
C ASP A 50 -9.30 2.08 -19.23
N LYS A 51 -9.92 1.39 -20.17
CA LYS A 51 -10.40 1.95 -21.44
C LYS A 51 -11.71 2.73 -21.32
N GLN A 52 -12.32 2.78 -20.12
CA GLN A 52 -13.56 3.53 -19.91
C GLN A 52 -13.30 5.03 -19.68
N PRO A 53 -14.29 5.90 -19.97
CA PRO A 53 -14.19 7.34 -19.70
C PRO A 53 -13.95 7.63 -18.21
N ASP A 54 -13.19 8.68 -17.90
CA ASP A 54 -12.75 9.03 -16.54
C ASP A 54 -13.90 9.14 -15.52
N TRP A 55 -15.08 9.60 -15.92
CA TRP A 55 -16.25 9.68 -15.03
C TRP A 55 -16.82 8.31 -14.64
N LYS A 56 -16.61 7.27 -15.46
CA LYS A 56 -16.95 5.87 -15.16
C LYS A 56 -15.88 5.17 -14.32
N LYS A 57 -14.65 5.68 -14.41
CA LYS A 57 -13.52 5.20 -13.59
C LYS A 57 -13.54 5.79 -12.18
N ALA A 58 -14.42 6.77 -11.90
CA ALA A 58 -14.47 7.48 -10.61
C ALA A 58 -14.77 6.54 -9.42
N GLU A 59 -15.37 5.40 -9.65
CA GLU A 59 -15.51 4.29 -8.70
C GLU A 59 -14.50 3.19 -8.99
N THR A 60 -13.24 3.57 -9.21
CA THR A 60 -12.17 2.62 -9.45
C THR A 60 -12.06 1.62 -8.31
N GLU A 61 -11.85 0.39 -8.68
CA GLU A 61 -11.65 -0.67 -7.73
C GLU A 61 -10.48 -0.36 -6.81
N ASN A 62 -10.70 -0.60 -5.54
CA ASN A 62 -9.70 -0.40 -4.53
C ASN A 62 -8.53 -1.38 -4.76
N ASN A 63 -7.33 -0.85 -4.85
CA ASN A 63 -6.08 -1.57 -5.11
C ASN A 63 -5.29 -1.90 -3.83
N ILE A 64 -5.96 -1.88 -2.67
CA ILE A 64 -5.37 -2.15 -1.37
C ILE A 64 -5.67 -3.59 -0.93
N ILE A 65 -4.67 -4.26 -0.38
CA ILE A 65 -4.78 -5.52 0.37
C ILE A 65 -4.27 -5.24 1.77
N ALA A 66 -5.07 -5.47 2.80
CA ALA A 66 -4.71 -5.14 4.18
C ALA A 66 -4.68 -6.37 5.08
N PHE A 67 -3.50 -6.70 5.60
CA PHE A 67 -3.33 -7.66 6.68
C PHE A 67 -3.65 -6.99 8.02
N CYS A 68 -4.74 -7.43 8.64
CA CYS A 68 -5.32 -6.83 9.83
C CYS A 68 -5.17 -7.76 11.03
N GLY A 69 -4.97 -7.20 12.22
CA GLY A 69 -4.87 -7.97 13.47
C GLY A 69 -4.32 -7.15 14.61
N GLU A 70 -4.21 -7.77 15.78
CA GLU A 70 -3.66 -7.15 16.98
C GLU A 70 -2.14 -6.98 16.90
N ARG A 71 -1.60 -6.18 17.80
CA ARG A 71 -0.15 -6.00 17.90
C ARG A 71 0.52 -7.31 18.29
N GLY A 72 1.58 -7.69 17.56
CA GLY A 72 2.33 -8.93 17.81
C GLY A 72 1.73 -10.19 17.14
N GLU A 73 0.64 -10.09 16.38
CA GLU A 73 0.05 -11.23 15.65
C GLU A 73 0.76 -11.55 14.32
N GLY A 74 1.86 -10.87 13.99
CA GLY A 74 2.66 -11.18 12.80
C GLY A 74 2.19 -10.52 11.50
N LYS A 75 1.43 -9.41 11.58
CA LYS A 75 0.92 -8.67 10.41
C LYS A 75 2.02 -8.28 9.43
N SER A 76 3.07 -7.63 9.92
CA SER A 76 4.21 -7.21 9.08
C SER A 76 4.91 -8.41 8.46
N SER A 77 5.15 -9.49 9.23
CA SER A 77 5.76 -10.71 8.72
C SER A 77 4.89 -11.38 7.64
N ALA A 78 3.57 -11.43 7.83
CA ALA A 78 2.63 -11.96 6.84
C ALA A 78 2.62 -11.11 5.58
N MET A 79 2.54 -9.78 5.72
CA MET A 79 2.57 -8.83 4.61
C MET A 79 3.85 -8.98 3.77
N PHE A 80 5.01 -8.95 4.40
CA PHE A 80 6.29 -9.03 3.68
C PHE A 80 6.56 -10.41 3.11
N THR A 81 6.12 -11.50 3.76
CA THR A 81 6.18 -12.86 3.18
C THR A 81 5.32 -12.94 1.92
N PHE A 82 4.11 -12.40 1.94
CA PHE A 82 3.25 -12.33 0.77
C PHE A 82 3.87 -11.50 -0.36
N ILE A 83 4.39 -10.32 -0.04
CA ILE A 83 5.09 -9.44 -0.99
C ILE A 83 6.28 -10.17 -1.62
N ASN A 84 7.09 -10.87 -0.83
CA ASN A 84 8.22 -11.64 -1.34
C ASN A 84 7.77 -12.72 -2.34
N ALA A 85 6.68 -13.42 -2.06
CA ALA A 85 6.11 -14.40 -2.97
C ALA A 85 5.55 -13.76 -4.26
N VAL A 86 5.01 -12.55 -4.20
CA VAL A 86 4.51 -11.80 -5.37
C VAL A 86 5.65 -11.33 -6.28
N VAL A 87 6.76 -10.86 -5.71
CA VAL A 87 7.91 -10.34 -6.47
C VAL A 87 8.78 -11.47 -7.03
N ASN A 88 8.86 -12.60 -6.32
CA ASN A 88 9.66 -13.74 -6.74
C ASN A 88 8.97 -14.52 -7.87
N GLU A 89 9.48 -14.39 -9.08
CA GLU A 89 8.90 -15.03 -10.27
C GLU A 89 8.72 -16.54 -10.13
N LYS A 90 9.66 -17.21 -9.46
CA LYS A 90 9.59 -18.66 -9.24
C LYS A 90 8.43 -19.01 -8.30
N GLU A 91 8.32 -18.30 -7.18
CA GLU A 91 7.21 -18.48 -6.22
C GLU A 91 5.86 -18.11 -6.86
N GLN A 92 5.80 -17.05 -7.64
CA GLN A 92 4.60 -16.62 -8.35
C GLN A 92 4.07 -17.72 -9.30
N LYS A 93 4.97 -18.49 -9.94
CA LYS A 93 4.61 -19.56 -10.88
C LYS A 93 4.39 -20.93 -10.22
N GLU A 94 5.15 -21.24 -9.18
CA GLU A 94 5.22 -22.58 -8.59
C GLU A 94 4.41 -22.71 -7.29
N SER A 95 4.16 -21.60 -6.58
CA SER A 95 3.47 -21.63 -5.30
C SER A 95 1.98 -22.00 -5.45
N THR A 96 1.49 -22.78 -4.52
CA THR A 96 0.09 -23.24 -4.49
C THR A 96 -0.89 -22.10 -4.25
N ILE A 97 -0.47 -20.99 -3.59
CA ILE A 97 -1.33 -19.84 -3.37
C ILE A 97 -1.74 -19.13 -4.66
N PHE A 98 -0.88 -19.18 -5.69
CA PHE A 98 -1.16 -18.58 -7.00
C PHE A 98 -1.65 -19.59 -8.05
N ALA A 99 -1.98 -20.82 -7.64
CA ALA A 99 -2.36 -21.89 -8.59
C ALA A 99 -3.50 -21.48 -9.53
N GLN A 100 -4.46 -20.69 -9.05
CA GLN A 100 -5.64 -20.22 -9.80
C GLN A 100 -5.53 -18.75 -10.23
N CYS A 101 -4.37 -18.11 -10.10
CA CYS A 101 -4.17 -16.67 -10.34
C CYS A 101 -3.40 -16.44 -11.65
N GLU A 102 -4.08 -16.60 -12.78
CA GLU A 102 -3.45 -16.50 -14.11
C GLU A 102 -3.02 -15.06 -14.45
N ASN A 103 -3.80 -14.04 -14.04
CA ASN A 103 -3.43 -12.64 -14.28
C ASN A 103 -2.21 -12.25 -13.43
N VAL A 104 -2.13 -12.72 -12.18
CA VAL A 104 -0.94 -12.50 -11.34
C VAL A 104 0.29 -13.12 -11.98
N LYS A 105 0.23 -14.36 -12.48
CA LYS A 105 1.34 -15.02 -13.17
C LYS A 105 1.81 -14.31 -14.44
N ASN A 106 0.90 -13.58 -15.08
CA ASN A 106 1.17 -12.80 -16.30
C ASN A 106 1.53 -11.34 -15.99
N THR A 107 1.64 -10.96 -14.72
CA THR A 107 1.97 -9.61 -14.27
C THR A 107 3.38 -9.57 -13.68
N VAL A 108 4.14 -8.54 -14.03
CA VAL A 108 5.45 -8.27 -13.43
C VAL A 108 5.27 -7.18 -12.37
N PHE A 109 5.71 -7.47 -11.16
CA PHE A 109 5.67 -6.53 -10.06
C PHE A 109 7.04 -5.90 -9.83
N SER A 110 7.07 -4.61 -9.53
CA SER A 110 8.31 -3.94 -9.13
C SER A 110 8.79 -4.46 -7.78
N GLU A 111 10.06 -4.26 -7.49
CA GLU A 111 10.48 -4.30 -6.09
C GLU A 111 9.64 -3.34 -5.25
N PRO A 112 9.23 -3.73 -4.02
CA PRO A 112 8.34 -2.92 -3.22
C PRO A 112 9.00 -1.59 -2.81
N ILE A 113 8.18 -0.52 -2.78
CA ILE A 113 8.48 0.68 -2.01
C ILE A 113 7.94 0.44 -0.61
N VAL A 114 8.84 0.32 0.35
CA VAL A 114 8.46 0.09 1.75
C VAL A 114 8.34 1.43 2.46
N ILE A 115 7.19 1.66 3.08
CA ILE A 115 6.88 2.86 3.86
C ILE A 115 6.49 2.39 5.26
N ASP A 116 7.29 2.80 6.24
CA ASP A 116 6.97 2.70 7.66
C ASP A 116 6.80 4.13 8.20
N PRO A 117 5.55 4.62 8.30
CA PRO A 117 5.29 5.98 8.77
C PRO A 117 5.78 6.23 10.20
N SER A 118 5.91 5.18 11.01
CA SER A 118 6.39 5.30 12.39
C SER A 118 7.87 5.63 12.50
N ALA A 119 8.65 5.34 11.44
CA ALA A 119 10.07 5.62 11.36
C ALA A 119 10.42 7.07 10.98
N PHE A 120 9.42 7.89 10.64
CA PHE A 120 9.64 9.25 10.17
C PHE A 120 9.09 10.30 11.15
N ASP A 121 9.97 11.03 11.83
CA ASP A 121 9.57 12.02 12.85
C ASP A 121 8.79 13.22 12.28
N ASN A 122 8.99 13.59 11.01
CA ASN A 122 8.45 14.81 10.41
C ASN A 122 7.83 14.64 9.02
N VAL A 123 7.56 13.41 8.57
CA VAL A 123 6.96 13.22 7.24
C VAL A 123 5.46 13.33 7.32
N HIS A 124 4.93 14.40 6.74
CA HIS A 124 3.49 14.66 6.64
C HIS A 124 2.87 14.16 5.33
N ASN A 125 3.70 13.65 4.39
CA ASN A 125 3.28 13.39 3.03
C ASN A 125 3.83 12.06 2.50
N VAL A 126 2.94 11.08 2.34
CA VAL A 126 3.28 9.76 1.75
C VAL A 126 3.78 9.90 0.31
N LEU A 127 3.25 10.89 -0.43
CA LEU A 127 3.62 11.10 -1.83
C LEU A 127 5.09 11.50 -1.97
N ASP A 128 5.60 12.36 -1.07
CA ASP A 128 7.01 12.76 -1.08
C ASP A 128 7.94 11.55 -0.91
N ILE A 129 7.59 10.62 -0.02
CA ILE A 129 8.35 9.38 0.22
C ILE A 129 8.36 8.51 -1.04
N ILE A 130 7.18 8.33 -1.66
CA ILE A 130 7.04 7.51 -2.86
C ILE A 130 7.86 8.12 -4.00
N ILE A 131 7.69 9.40 -4.29
CA ILE A 131 8.40 10.07 -5.37
C ILE A 131 9.91 10.05 -5.14
N ALA A 132 10.37 10.32 -3.92
CA ALA A 132 11.80 10.24 -3.57
C ALA A 132 12.34 8.82 -3.77
N SER A 133 11.58 7.79 -3.38
CA SER A 133 11.98 6.38 -3.54
C SER A 133 12.05 5.96 -5.01
N LEU A 134 11.05 6.36 -5.83
CA LEU A 134 11.04 6.13 -7.26
C LEU A 134 12.22 6.84 -7.94
N TYR A 135 12.45 8.11 -7.59
CA TYR A 135 13.55 8.89 -8.17
C TYR A 135 14.92 8.30 -7.81
N ARG A 136 15.10 7.86 -6.56
CA ARG A 136 16.36 7.22 -6.13
C ARG A 136 16.63 5.94 -6.93
N LYS A 137 15.66 5.03 -7.02
CA LYS A 137 15.80 3.79 -7.81
C LYS A 137 16.07 4.08 -9.29
N PHE A 138 15.43 5.10 -9.84
CA PHE A 138 15.69 5.57 -11.20
C PHE A 138 17.12 6.11 -11.35
N SER A 139 17.60 6.95 -10.42
CA SER A 139 18.95 7.53 -10.42
C SER A 139 20.02 6.44 -10.33
N ASP A 140 19.83 5.45 -9.46
CA ASP A 140 20.77 4.33 -9.29
C ASP A 140 20.92 3.52 -10.60
N LYS A 141 19.84 3.30 -11.35
CA LYS A 141 19.89 2.63 -12.67
C LYS A 141 20.52 3.50 -13.76
N TYR A 142 20.36 4.81 -13.65
CA TYR A 142 20.85 5.79 -14.60
C TYR A 142 22.36 5.81 -14.75
N ASP A 143 23.09 5.71 -13.64
CA ASP A 143 24.55 5.81 -13.62
C ASP A 143 25.24 4.61 -14.31
N VAL A 144 24.49 3.54 -14.61
CA VAL A 144 25.01 2.25 -15.11
C VAL A 144 24.81 2.07 -16.63
N SER A 145 23.91 2.80 -17.31
CA SER A 145 23.57 2.53 -18.73
C SER A 145 23.75 3.73 -19.67
N PRO A 146 24.78 3.75 -20.54
CA PRO A 146 25.07 4.88 -21.43
C PRO A 146 24.44 4.84 -22.83
N GLU A 147 23.38 4.06 -23.11
CA GLU A 147 22.86 3.89 -24.47
C GLU A 147 21.94 5.03 -24.96
N ARG A 148 22.14 5.46 -26.24
CA ARG A 148 21.47 6.63 -26.85
C ARG A 148 19.94 6.55 -26.95
N PHE A 149 19.33 5.37 -27.07
CA PHE A 149 17.87 5.21 -27.06
C PHE A 149 17.25 5.33 -25.67
N ALA A 150 18.03 5.14 -24.61
CA ALA A 150 17.64 5.40 -23.24
C ALA A 150 17.41 6.90 -22.97
N ASN A 151 18.06 7.81 -23.73
CA ASN A 151 18.03 9.25 -23.45
C ASN A 151 16.63 9.87 -23.65
N TYR A 152 15.88 9.54 -24.69
CA TYR A 152 14.54 10.12 -24.89
C TYR A 152 13.52 9.71 -23.81
N ARG A 153 13.41 8.42 -23.55
CA ARG A 153 12.52 7.90 -22.50
C ARG A 153 12.91 8.40 -21.11
N ARG A 154 14.18 8.60 -20.91
CA ARG A 154 14.74 9.16 -19.68
C ARG A 154 14.36 10.63 -19.51
N GLU A 155 14.49 11.46 -20.53
CA GLU A 155 14.09 12.86 -20.48
C GLU A 155 12.60 13.01 -20.25
N GLU A 156 11.77 12.17 -20.90
CA GLU A 156 10.34 12.12 -20.69
C GLU A 156 10.00 11.78 -19.22
N LEU A 157 10.65 10.77 -18.64
CA LEU A 157 10.46 10.37 -17.24
C LEU A 157 10.92 11.46 -16.28
N LEU A 158 12.06 12.12 -16.53
CA LEU A 158 12.54 13.25 -15.73
C LEU A 158 11.57 14.43 -15.75
N ASN A 159 11.01 14.77 -16.92
CA ASN A 159 10.03 15.82 -17.06
C ASN A 159 8.76 15.50 -16.26
N GLU A 160 8.31 14.24 -16.27
CA GLU A 160 7.14 13.84 -15.48
C GLU A 160 7.42 13.85 -13.98
N PHE A 161 8.63 13.45 -13.52
CA PHE A 161 9.06 13.63 -12.14
C PHE A 161 9.01 15.09 -11.70
N GLN A 162 9.53 16.02 -12.51
CA GLN A 162 9.52 17.45 -12.21
C GLN A 162 8.09 17.99 -12.10
N LYS A 163 7.21 17.57 -13.00
CA LYS A 163 5.81 17.98 -13.02
C LYS A 163 5.07 17.51 -11.78
N VAL A 164 5.17 16.21 -11.45
CA VAL A 164 4.53 15.65 -10.26
C VAL A 164 5.09 16.28 -8.98
N TYR A 165 6.41 16.49 -8.89
CA TYR A 165 7.03 17.17 -7.76
C TYR A 165 6.52 18.60 -7.58
N LYS A 166 6.36 19.36 -8.68
CA LYS A 166 5.78 20.71 -8.65
C LYS A 166 4.35 20.68 -8.11
N ASP A 167 3.53 19.74 -8.60
CA ASP A 167 2.14 19.62 -8.18
C ASP A 167 2.02 19.24 -6.69
N ILE A 168 2.87 18.36 -6.18
CA ILE A 168 2.95 17.99 -4.75
C ILE A 168 3.41 19.18 -3.90
N SER A 169 4.41 19.95 -4.37
CA SER A 169 4.92 21.12 -3.66
C SER A 169 3.83 22.18 -3.49
N LEU A 170 2.97 22.35 -4.50
CA LEU A 170 1.82 23.25 -4.45
C LEU A 170 0.75 22.80 -3.45
N LEU A 171 0.54 21.48 -3.30
CA LEU A 171 -0.37 20.95 -2.28
C LEU A 171 0.14 21.16 -0.85
N ASN A 172 1.47 21.09 -0.68
CA ASN A 172 2.09 21.22 0.64
C ASN A 172 2.16 22.67 1.14
N ASP A 173 2.24 23.65 0.24
CA ASP A 173 2.36 25.06 0.58
C ASP A 173 1.45 25.95 -0.31
N PRO A 174 0.14 26.00 -0.01
CA PRO A 174 -0.80 26.80 -0.79
C PRO A 174 -0.52 28.32 -0.67
N VAL A 175 0.21 28.76 0.36
CA VAL A 175 0.49 30.20 0.61
C VAL A 175 1.49 30.74 -0.42
N LYS A 176 2.45 29.94 -0.88
CA LYS A 176 3.35 30.34 -1.97
C LYS A 176 2.63 30.68 -3.27
N MET A 177 1.42 30.16 -3.45
CA MET A 177 0.55 30.52 -4.58
C MET A 177 0.02 31.95 -4.53
N LEU A 178 -0.06 32.56 -3.36
CA LEU A 178 -0.68 33.88 -3.18
C LEU A 178 0.31 35.05 -3.31
N GLU A 179 1.61 34.76 -3.29
CA GLU A 179 2.69 35.77 -3.32
C GLU A 179 3.17 36.12 -4.74
N GLU A 180 2.81 35.34 -5.78
CA GLU A 180 3.12 35.70 -7.16
C GLU A 180 2.07 36.66 -7.72
N GLU A 181 2.55 37.78 -8.27
CA GLU A 181 1.87 38.98 -8.72
C GLU A 181 0.50 38.82 -9.41
N TYR A 182 -0.37 39.83 -9.14
CA TYR A 182 -1.74 39.96 -9.66
C TYR A 182 -1.75 40.19 -11.17
N ASP A 183 -1.81 39.13 -11.97
CA ASP A 183 -2.20 39.23 -13.37
C ASP A 183 -3.50 38.45 -13.62
N TYR A 184 -4.33 38.90 -14.56
CA TYR A 184 -5.63 38.28 -14.89
C TYR A 184 -5.49 36.88 -15.43
N GLU A 185 -4.43 36.59 -16.22
CA GLU A 185 -4.04 35.26 -16.68
C GLU A 185 -3.65 34.35 -15.53
N GLY A 186 -2.93 34.88 -14.53
CA GLY A 186 -2.60 34.20 -13.30
C GLY A 186 -3.81 33.79 -12.44
N SER A 187 -4.91 34.55 -12.52
CA SER A 187 -6.15 34.20 -11.79
C SER A 187 -6.89 33.02 -12.42
N ILE A 188 -6.92 32.91 -13.75
CA ILE A 188 -7.48 31.73 -14.47
C ILE A 188 -6.60 30.51 -14.25
N GLU A 189 -5.28 30.68 -14.27
CA GLU A 189 -4.34 29.64 -13.95
C GLU A 189 -4.48 29.15 -12.49
N LYS A 190 -4.77 30.05 -11.56
CA LYS A 190 -5.09 29.71 -10.14
C LYS A 190 -6.38 28.91 -10.01
N ILE A 191 -7.43 29.27 -10.75
CA ILE A 191 -8.69 28.48 -10.80
C ILE A 191 -8.44 27.13 -11.45
N SER A 192 -7.65 27.06 -12.51
CA SER A 192 -7.20 25.80 -13.12
C SER A 192 -6.41 24.94 -12.13
N LYS A 193 -5.59 25.57 -11.28
CA LYS A 193 -4.84 24.92 -10.20
C LYS A 193 -5.73 24.39 -9.05
N MET A 194 -6.92 24.92 -8.85
CA MET A 194 -7.91 24.35 -7.91
C MET A 194 -8.45 22.99 -8.39
N GLY A 195 -8.33 22.66 -9.69
CA GLY A 195 -8.54 21.31 -10.24
C GLY A 195 -7.36 20.35 -10.05
N GLU A 196 -6.29 20.76 -9.37
CA GLU A 196 -5.00 20.07 -9.28
C GLU A 196 -5.05 18.68 -8.64
N SER A 197 -5.99 18.43 -7.75
CA SER A 197 -6.11 17.09 -7.15
C SER A 197 -6.44 16.00 -8.19
N LEU A 198 -7.27 16.32 -9.18
CA LEU A 198 -7.56 15.41 -10.30
C LEU A 198 -6.38 15.33 -11.28
N ARG A 199 -5.69 16.44 -11.47
CA ARG A 199 -4.51 16.53 -12.31
C ARG A 199 -3.36 15.73 -11.70
N LEU A 200 -3.05 15.92 -10.42
CA LEU A 200 -1.98 15.18 -9.73
C LEU A 200 -2.20 13.67 -9.80
N ARG A 201 -3.44 13.19 -9.61
CA ARG A 201 -3.74 11.76 -9.73
C ARG A 201 -3.42 11.23 -11.12
N ARG A 202 -3.77 11.98 -12.18
CA ARG A 202 -3.47 11.62 -13.57
C ARG A 202 -1.98 11.66 -13.85
N ASP A 203 -1.30 12.72 -13.41
CA ASP A 203 0.12 12.92 -13.64
C ASP A 203 0.95 11.88 -12.88
N LEU A 204 0.51 11.50 -11.67
CA LEU A 204 1.09 10.38 -10.91
C LEU A 204 0.87 9.03 -11.63
N SER A 205 -0.31 8.79 -12.22
CA SER A 205 -0.55 7.58 -13.03
C SER A 205 0.37 7.52 -14.25
N ASN A 206 0.57 8.65 -14.94
CA ASN A 206 1.49 8.73 -16.07
C ASN A 206 2.95 8.49 -15.63
N LEU A 207 3.37 9.11 -14.53
CA LEU A 207 4.69 8.91 -13.95
C LEU A 207 4.94 7.44 -13.64
N VAL A 208 3.99 6.76 -12.98
CA VAL A 208 4.12 5.34 -12.63
C VAL A 208 4.24 4.47 -13.89
N LYS A 209 3.43 4.72 -14.92
CA LYS A 209 3.53 4.00 -16.22
C LYS A 209 4.90 4.18 -16.85
N LEU A 210 5.35 5.42 -17.02
CA LEU A 210 6.65 5.71 -17.62
C LEU A 210 7.80 5.10 -16.78
N TYR A 211 7.68 5.15 -15.46
CA TYR A 211 8.65 4.55 -14.54
C TYR A 211 8.73 3.03 -14.72
N LEU A 212 7.59 2.34 -14.72
CA LEU A 212 7.54 0.89 -14.91
C LEU A 212 8.07 0.49 -16.28
N ASP A 213 7.73 1.24 -17.33
CA ASP A 213 8.22 1.00 -18.67
C ASP A 213 9.74 1.21 -18.78
N TYR A 214 10.28 2.19 -18.10
CA TYR A 214 11.72 2.45 -18.07
C TYR A 214 12.48 1.42 -17.23
N MET A 215 11.99 1.14 -16.00
CA MET A 215 12.69 0.28 -15.05
C MET A 215 12.62 -1.21 -15.41
N MET A 216 11.56 -1.65 -16.09
CA MET A 216 11.27 -3.05 -16.38
C MET A 216 11.42 -3.40 -17.88
N THR A 217 12.33 -2.72 -18.59
CA THR A 217 12.57 -2.95 -20.04
C THR A 217 13.34 -4.23 -20.33
N GLU A 218 14.11 -4.75 -19.38
CA GLU A 218 14.99 -5.92 -19.59
C GLU A 218 14.30 -7.26 -19.36
N ASP A 219 13.05 -7.24 -18.87
CA ASP A 219 12.28 -8.47 -18.77
C ASP A 219 11.91 -8.94 -20.16
N SER A 220 12.61 -9.97 -20.65
CA SER A 220 12.40 -10.66 -21.93
C SER A 220 11.03 -11.37 -22.04
N ARG A 221 10.19 -11.20 -21.05
CA ARG A 221 8.79 -11.62 -21.04
C ARG A 221 8.02 -10.72 -21.99
N ASN A 222 7.30 -11.35 -22.89
CA ASN A 222 6.50 -10.81 -23.98
C ASN A 222 5.97 -9.38 -23.77
N GLN A 223 5.98 -8.60 -24.83
CA GLN A 223 5.51 -7.22 -25.03
C GLN A 223 4.09 -6.90 -24.48
N TYR A 224 3.39 -7.90 -23.92
CA TYR A 224 2.00 -7.85 -23.45
C TYR A 224 1.87 -8.13 -21.93
N THR A 225 2.96 -8.18 -21.21
CA THR A 225 2.90 -8.45 -19.77
C THR A 225 2.52 -7.18 -19.03
N SER A 226 1.49 -7.27 -18.18
CA SER A 226 1.11 -6.19 -17.27
C SER A 226 2.23 -5.90 -16.27
N LYS A 227 2.41 -4.63 -15.91
CA LYS A 227 3.42 -4.18 -14.94
C LYS A 227 2.74 -3.42 -13.82
N LYS A 228 3.09 -3.72 -12.58
CA LYS A 228 2.51 -3.05 -11.40
C LYS A 228 3.60 -2.55 -10.45
N LEU A 229 3.42 -1.34 -9.95
CA LEU A 229 4.19 -0.78 -8.86
C LEU A 229 3.66 -1.34 -7.54
N LEU A 230 4.54 -1.96 -6.75
CA LEU A 230 4.19 -2.53 -5.45
C LEU A 230 4.61 -1.57 -4.34
N ILE A 231 3.65 -1.21 -3.46
CA ILE A 231 3.88 -0.37 -2.30
C ILE A 231 3.50 -1.15 -1.05
N ALA A 232 4.41 -1.24 -0.11
CA ALA A 232 4.20 -1.84 1.21
C ALA A 232 4.09 -0.74 2.25
N ILE A 233 3.01 -0.71 3.04
CA ILE A 233 2.82 0.27 4.11
C ILE A 233 2.64 -0.50 5.42
N ASP A 234 3.60 -0.33 6.31
CA ASP A 234 3.57 -0.96 7.64
C ASP A 234 3.21 0.07 8.72
N ASP A 235 2.45 -0.35 9.73
CA ASP A 235 2.15 0.43 10.93
C ASP A 235 1.61 1.87 10.69
N LEU A 236 0.82 2.09 9.63
CA LEU A 236 0.18 3.39 9.36
C LEU A 236 -0.64 3.90 10.56
N ASP A 237 -1.26 2.98 11.30
CA ASP A 237 -2.07 3.25 12.49
C ASP A 237 -1.25 3.68 13.71
N MET A 238 0.08 3.50 13.69
CA MET A 238 0.97 3.93 14.77
C MET A 238 1.37 5.41 14.68
N CYS A 239 1.20 6.04 13.53
CA CYS A 239 1.55 7.44 13.27
C CYS A 239 0.41 8.41 13.68
N ASN A 240 0.04 8.43 14.96
CA ASN A 240 -1.16 9.11 15.48
C ASN A 240 -1.40 10.52 14.92
N ALA A 241 -0.37 11.36 14.84
CA ALA A 241 -0.52 12.76 14.41
C ALA A 241 -0.77 12.91 12.90
N ASN A 242 -0.28 11.98 12.07
CA ASN A 242 -0.29 12.11 10.62
C ASN A 242 -1.05 10.98 9.90
N ALA A 243 -1.49 9.95 10.64
CA ALA A 243 -2.16 8.77 10.09
C ALA A 243 -3.35 9.14 9.19
N TYR A 244 -4.21 10.08 9.64
CA TYR A 244 -5.34 10.55 8.85
C TYR A 244 -4.90 11.23 7.55
N LYS A 245 -3.92 12.14 7.60
CA LYS A 245 -3.41 12.84 6.40
C LYS A 245 -2.81 11.88 5.40
N MET A 246 -2.00 10.92 5.88
CA MET A 246 -1.42 9.89 5.03
C MET A 246 -2.48 8.98 4.42
N ALA A 247 -3.46 8.54 5.21
CA ALA A 247 -4.60 7.76 4.73
C ALA A 247 -5.41 8.51 3.66
N GLU A 248 -5.61 9.82 3.84
CA GLU A 248 -6.30 10.68 2.88
C GLU A 248 -5.52 10.81 1.56
N GLN A 249 -4.20 10.93 1.62
CA GLN A 249 -3.35 10.97 0.42
C GLN A 249 -3.36 9.63 -0.33
N ILE A 250 -3.29 8.51 0.40
CA ILE A 250 -3.42 7.18 -0.19
C ILE A 250 -4.76 7.07 -0.92
N ARG A 251 -5.85 7.42 -0.26
CA ARG A 251 -7.19 7.35 -0.82
C ARG A 251 -7.39 8.23 -2.05
N LYS A 252 -6.85 9.46 -2.04
CA LYS A 252 -7.03 10.43 -3.13
C LYS A 252 -6.15 10.17 -4.33
N TYR A 253 -4.91 9.75 -4.12
CA TYR A 253 -3.88 9.80 -5.16
C TYR A 253 -3.32 8.44 -5.54
N LEU A 254 -3.30 7.43 -4.63
CA LEU A 254 -2.65 6.16 -4.88
C LEU A 254 -3.59 5.02 -5.31
N ILE A 255 -4.91 5.26 -5.28
CA ILE A 255 -5.87 4.30 -5.83
C ILE A 255 -5.92 4.51 -7.35
N ILE A 256 -4.89 4.01 -8.04
CA ILE A 256 -4.73 4.04 -9.49
C ILE A 256 -4.36 2.64 -10.00
N PRO A 257 -4.69 2.32 -11.27
CA PRO A 257 -4.60 0.93 -11.77
C PRO A 257 -3.21 0.32 -11.71
N ASP A 258 -2.17 1.13 -11.97
CA ASP A 258 -0.78 0.62 -12.07
C ASP A 258 -0.09 0.44 -10.71
N ILE A 259 -0.80 0.66 -9.61
CA ILE A 259 -0.29 0.49 -8.24
C ILE A 259 -1.05 -0.64 -7.53
N VAL A 260 -0.32 -1.45 -6.79
CA VAL A 260 -0.86 -2.38 -5.77
C VAL A 260 -0.30 -1.98 -4.42
N ILE A 261 -1.17 -1.78 -3.44
CA ILE A 261 -0.80 -1.40 -2.09
C ILE A 261 -1.07 -2.58 -1.15
N VAL A 262 -0.05 -3.03 -0.45
CA VAL A 262 -0.19 -4.03 0.61
C VAL A 262 0.09 -3.37 1.95
N MET A 263 -0.83 -3.47 2.89
CA MET A 263 -0.75 -2.80 4.19
C MET A 263 -0.77 -3.80 5.34
N ALA A 264 -0.08 -3.48 6.42
CA ALA A 264 -0.22 -4.15 7.69
C ALA A 264 -0.63 -3.12 8.76
N LEU A 265 -1.79 -3.30 9.37
CA LEU A 265 -2.33 -2.34 10.33
C LEU A 265 -3.39 -2.94 11.26
N LYS A 266 -3.70 -2.22 12.34
CA LYS A 266 -4.90 -2.45 13.16
C LYS A 266 -5.97 -1.45 12.73
N VAL A 267 -7.05 -1.96 12.12
CA VAL A 267 -8.12 -1.13 11.55
C VAL A 267 -8.78 -0.23 12.59
N GLU A 268 -9.02 -0.77 13.80
CA GLU A 268 -9.68 -0.05 14.89
C GLU A 268 -8.81 1.13 15.37
N GLN A 269 -7.49 0.98 15.36
CA GLN A 269 -6.58 2.06 15.75
C GLN A 269 -6.55 3.16 14.69
N LEU A 270 -6.50 2.80 13.39
CA LEU A 270 -6.62 3.79 12.32
C LEU A 270 -7.96 4.52 12.37
N GLN A 271 -9.05 3.81 12.70
CA GLN A 271 -10.37 4.41 12.88
C GLN A 271 -10.37 5.45 14.02
N LEU A 272 -9.70 5.18 15.14
CA LEU A 272 -9.54 6.15 16.22
C LEU A 272 -8.79 7.42 15.78
N CYS A 273 -7.75 7.28 14.95
CA CYS A 273 -7.04 8.44 14.39
C CYS A 273 -7.97 9.30 13.50
N VAL A 274 -8.85 8.66 12.72
CA VAL A 274 -9.85 9.36 11.90
C VAL A 274 -10.91 10.04 12.78
N GLN A 275 -11.37 9.37 13.84
CA GLN A 275 -12.32 9.95 14.81
C GLN A 275 -11.72 11.19 15.48
N GLU A 276 -10.46 11.12 15.93
CA GLU A 276 -9.77 12.25 16.55
C GLU A 276 -9.74 13.46 15.62
N GLU A 277 -9.41 13.27 14.36
CA GLU A 277 -9.39 14.36 13.38
C GLU A 277 -10.80 14.92 13.10
N ASN A 278 -11.81 14.03 13.00
CA ASN A 278 -13.19 14.45 12.87
C ASN A 278 -13.66 15.28 14.08
N PHE A 279 -13.32 14.88 15.31
CA PHE A 279 -13.62 15.65 16.51
C PHE A 279 -12.96 17.04 16.49
N LYS A 280 -11.71 17.16 16.04
CA LYS A 280 -11.04 18.45 15.87
C LYS A 280 -11.79 19.33 14.87
N ASN A 281 -12.13 18.79 13.72
CA ASN A 281 -12.79 19.53 12.62
C ASN A 281 -14.21 19.96 12.98
N TYR A 282 -14.96 19.15 13.72
CA TYR A 282 -16.32 19.45 14.14
C TYR A 282 -16.43 20.06 15.54
N SER A 283 -15.33 20.41 16.18
CA SER A 283 -15.29 20.91 17.56
C SER A 283 -16.21 22.10 17.82
N ASN A 284 -16.34 23.04 16.88
CA ASN A 284 -17.22 24.20 17.00
C ASN A 284 -18.71 23.82 16.90
N VAL A 285 -19.06 22.85 16.08
CA VAL A 285 -20.43 22.35 15.94
C VAL A 285 -20.83 21.60 17.21
N LEU A 286 -19.92 20.76 17.73
CA LEU A 286 -20.12 19.96 18.94
C LEU A 286 -20.34 20.85 20.18
N LYS A 287 -19.63 21.97 20.29
CA LYS A 287 -19.79 22.93 21.40
C LYS A 287 -21.13 23.66 21.39
N ASN A 288 -21.70 23.87 20.20
CA ASN A 288 -22.95 24.67 20.04
C ASN A 288 -24.21 23.81 20.05
N GLN A 289 -24.11 22.52 19.88
CA GLN A 289 -25.26 21.62 19.94
C GLN A 289 -25.37 21.02 21.35
N GLY A 290 -26.40 21.41 22.09
CA GLY A 290 -26.68 20.86 23.43
C GLY A 290 -26.98 19.34 23.50
N LYS A 291 -26.67 18.59 22.43
CA LYS A 291 -26.85 17.14 22.30
C LYS A 291 -25.50 16.45 21.97
N ILE A 292 -24.58 16.51 22.90
CA ILE A 292 -23.22 15.95 22.75
C ILE A 292 -23.25 14.44 22.39
N ALA A 293 -24.17 13.66 22.99
CA ALA A 293 -24.23 12.22 22.78
C ALA A 293 -24.58 11.83 21.32
N GLY A 294 -25.49 12.53 20.65
CA GLY A 294 -25.82 12.25 19.24
C GLY A 294 -24.67 12.59 18.30
N ALA A 295 -23.96 13.69 18.55
CA ALA A 295 -22.84 14.12 17.73
C ALA A 295 -21.60 13.20 17.84
N VAL A 296 -21.41 12.55 18.99
CA VAL A 296 -20.35 11.53 19.14
C VAL A 296 -20.64 10.33 18.22
N ILE A 297 -21.88 9.83 18.21
CA ILE A 297 -22.28 8.72 17.33
C ILE A 297 -22.08 9.10 15.85
N ASP A 298 -22.45 10.32 15.46
CA ASP A 298 -22.28 10.79 14.08
C ASP A 298 -20.79 10.79 13.66
N VAL A 299 -19.89 11.21 14.56
CA VAL A 299 -18.44 11.22 14.30
C VAL A 299 -17.87 9.81 14.19
N GLU A 300 -18.34 8.88 15.02
CA GLU A 300 -17.97 7.45 14.95
C GLU A 300 -18.41 6.84 13.62
N ASP A 301 -19.66 7.04 13.23
CA ASP A 301 -20.20 6.58 11.94
C ASP A 301 -19.43 7.17 10.75
N MET A 302 -19.05 8.45 10.81
CA MET A 302 -18.26 9.09 9.76
C MET A 302 -16.88 8.43 9.62
N ALA A 303 -16.23 8.11 10.73
CA ALA A 303 -14.94 7.44 10.71
C ALA A 303 -15.05 6.01 10.17
N GLU A 304 -16.08 5.26 10.55
CA GLU A 304 -16.32 3.92 10.02
C GLU A 304 -16.55 3.95 8.50
N ARG A 305 -17.36 4.88 8.00
CA ARG A 305 -17.60 5.06 6.56
C ARG A 305 -16.34 5.48 5.82
N TYR A 306 -15.48 6.30 6.44
CA TYR A 306 -14.20 6.69 5.87
C TYR A 306 -13.28 5.47 5.71
N ILE A 307 -13.12 4.69 6.77
CA ILE A 307 -12.30 3.46 6.75
C ILE A 307 -12.85 2.44 5.75
N ALA A 308 -14.19 2.31 5.64
CA ALA A 308 -14.82 1.41 4.67
C ALA A 308 -14.55 1.83 3.22
N LYS A 309 -14.35 3.14 2.95
CA LYS A 309 -13.94 3.64 1.62
C LYS A 309 -12.45 3.46 1.36
N LEU A 310 -11.61 3.66 2.38
CA LEU A 310 -10.16 3.50 2.24
C LEU A 310 -9.80 2.01 2.07
N ILE A 311 -10.27 1.18 2.99
CA ILE A 311 -10.02 -0.26 3.02
C ILE A 311 -11.38 -0.98 3.16
N PRO A 312 -12.05 -1.31 2.05
CA PRO A 312 -13.30 -2.06 2.09
C PRO A 312 -13.17 -3.39 2.85
N LYS A 313 -14.24 -3.87 3.46
CA LYS A 313 -14.23 -5.16 4.20
C LYS A 313 -13.73 -6.32 3.32
N SER A 314 -14.03 -6.29 2.02
CA SER A 314 -13.56 -7.26 1.03
C SER A 314 -12.06 -7.18 0.71
N ARG A 315 -11.34 -6.23 1.30
CA ARG A 315 -9.89 -6.02 1.12
C ARG A 315 -9.12 -6.19 2.44
N ARG A 316 -9.78 -6.66 3.50
CA ARG A 316 -9.20 -6.88 4.82
C ARG A 316 -9.05 -8.37 5.08
N ILE A 317 -7.82 -8.78 5.39
CA ILE A 317 -7.45 -10.14 5.75
C ILE A 317 -7.14 -10.14 7.23
N TYR A 318 -7.98 -10.74 8.04
CA TYR A 318 -7.75 -10.82 9.47
C TYR A 318 -6.85 -12.01 9.79
N LEU A 319 -5.73 -11.74 10.47
CA LEU A 319 -4.86 -12.79 10.93
C LEU A 319 -5.49 -13.51 12.13
N PRO A 320 -5.43 -14.85 12.15
CA PRO A 320 -5.92 -15.59 13.29
C PRO A 320 -4.99 -15.37 14.48
N ASN A 321 -5.55 -15.23 15.67
CA ASN A 321 -4.73 -15.28 16.88
C ASN A 321 -4.16 -16.68 17.03
N VAL A 322 -2.84 -16.77 17.03
CA VAL A 322 -2.08 -18.03 17.08
C VAL A 322 -2.49 -18.92 18.24
N ARG A 323 -2.91 -18.32 19.38
CA ARG A 323 -3.35 -19.05 20.58
C ARG A 323 -4.63 -19.87 20.36
N TYR A 324 -5.45 -19.52 19.38
CA TYR A 324 -6.71 -20.20 19.10
C TYR A 324 -6.67 -21.10 17.87
N ILE A 325 -5.51 -21.26 17.23
CA ILE A 325 -5.38 -22.15 16.08
C ILE A 325 -5.34 -23.59 16.58
N GLU A 326 -6.39 -24.35 16.27
CA GLU A 326 -6.41 -25.80 16.52
C GLU A 326 -5.29 -26.47 15.70
N ASN A 327 -4.51 -27.33 16.32
CA ASN A 327 -3.39 -28.08 15.74
C ASN A 327 -2.19 -27.19 15.28
N ALA A 328 -1.99 -26.02 15.91
CA ALA A 328 -0.76 -25.26 15.72
C ALA A 328 0.40 -25.93 16.47
N LYS A 329 1.51 -26.12 15.76
CA LYS A 329 2.78 -26.60 16.31
C LYS A 329 3.77 -25.44 16.30
N ILE A 330 4.41 -25.19 17.43
CA ILE A 330 5.48 -24.19 17.50
C ILE A 330 6.81 -24.91 17.41
N VAL A 331 7.57 -24.58 16.38
CA VAL A 331 8.94 -25.06 16.18
C VAL A 331 9.89 -23.93 16.53
N TYR A 332 10.74 -24.15 17.50
CA TYR A 332 11.81 -23.24 17.88
C TYR A 332 13.11 -23.73 17.24
N GLN A 333 13.65 -22.94 16.32
CA GLN A 333 14.86 -23.31 15.57
C GLN A 333 16.09 -22.62 16.17
N LYS A 334 17.08 -23.43 16.54
CA LYS A 334 18.37 -22.95 17.04
C LYS A 334 19.49 -23.63 16.23
N ASN A 335 20.27 -22.84 15.47
CA ASN A 335 21.45 -23.31 14.74
C ASN A 335 21.20 -24.61 13.91
N GLU A 336 20.16 -24.58 13.05
CA GLU A 336 19.74 -25.75 12.23
C GLU A 336 19.14 -26.94 12.97
N GLU A 337 19.15 -26.96 14.31
CA GLU A 337 18.45 -27.98 15.12
C GLU A 337 17.02 -27.51 15.41
N GLU A 338 16.04 -28.33 15.03
CA GLU A 338 14.64 -28.11 15.39
C GLU A 338 14.34 -28.63 16.78
N ILE A 339 13.88 -27.74 17.65
CA ILE A 339 13.37 -28.12 18.98
C ILE A 339 11.86 -27.88 18.99
N ILE A 340 11.08 -28.96 19.03
CA ILE A 340 9.62 -28.87 19.16
C ILE A 340 9.27 -28.49 20.59
N TYR A 341 8.67 -27.32 20.79
CA TYR A 341 8.41 -26.77 22.13
C TYR A 341 7.01 -27.07 22.67
N ALA A 342 6.00 -27.27 21.82
CA ALA A 342 4.67 -27.63 22.28
C ALA A 342 3.79 -28.19 21.16
N ASP A 343 3.08 -29.27 21.44
CA ASP A 343 2.02 -29.80 20.59
C ASP A 343 0.70 -29.02 20.74
N LYS A 344 0.60 -28.15 21.75
CA LYS A 344 -0.52 -27.23 21.98
C LYS A 344 -0.04 -26.03 22.79
N ILE A 345 -0.48 -24.85 22.42
CA ILE A 345 -0.45 -23.69 23.32
C ILE A 345 -1.57 -23.92 24.35
N THR A 346 -1.24 -24.63 25.42
CA THR A 346 -2.13 -24.73 26.58
C THR A 346 -2.01 -23.47 27.40
N ASN A 347 -3.16 -22.88 27.76
CA ASN A 347 -3.29 -21.71 28.63
C ASN A 347 -2.48 -21.80 29.92
#